data_e6b72d5547ad9c1621c5df4b573d458b
#
_entry.id   e6b72d5547ad9c1621c5df4b573d458b
#
_cell.length_a   1.000
_cell.length_b   1.000
_cell.length_c   1.000
_cell.angle_alpha   90.00
_cell.angle_beta   90.00
_cell.angle_gamma   90.00
#
_symmetry.space_group_name_H-M   'P 1'
#
loop_
_entity.id
_entity.type
_entity.pdbx_description
1 polymer ?
#
loop_
_entity_poly.entity_id
_entity_poly.type
_entity_poly.pdbx_seq_one_letter_code
_entity_poly.pdbx_strand_id
1 'polypeptide(L)'
;SLGYAGLCECVRYMTGKPHTDPEATPFAIEIMKHLNAKCAEWKAASNIAFSLYGTPLESTTYKFAKCLKKRFGEIKGVTDKNYITNSYHVHVTEQMDAFSKLSFESQFQELSPGGAVSYVEVPNMENNIPAVMTLLKHIYENIMYAELNTKSDCCQKCGYTGEIQIVTD
;
A
#
# COMPACT_ATOMS: atom_id res chain seq x y z
N SER A 1 -18.34 2.12 -3.82
CA SER A 1 -17.00 1.52 -4.03
C SER A 1 -16.81 0.33 -3.13
N LEU A 2 -16.05 -0.66 -3.58
CA LEU A 2 -15.58 -1.79 -2.79
C LEU A 2 -14.14 -1.50 -2.37
N GLY A 3 -13.91 -1.17 -1.11
CA GLY A 3 -12.57 -0.98 -0.54
C GLY A 3 -11.94 -2.31 -0.16
N TYR A 4 -10.62 -2.41 -0.26
CA TYR A 4 -9.86 -3.58 0.16
C TYR A 4 -8.61 -3.20 0.94
N ALA A 5 -8.13 -4.10 1.78
CA ALA A 5 -6.93 -3.96 2.59
C ALA A 5 -6.28 -5.33 2.81
N GLY A 6 -4.97 -5.34 3.08
CA GLY A 6 -4.26 -6.55 3.45
C GLY A 6 -3.99 -7.50 2.28
N LEU A 7 -3.80 -6.98 1.06
CA LEU A 7 -3.45 -7.83 -0.08
C LEU A 7 -2.12 -8.57 0.17
N CYS A 8 -1.13 -7.89 0.76
CA CYS A 8 0.15 -8.49 1.13
C CYS A 8 -0.03 -9.68 2.08
N GLU A 9 -0.80 -9.49 3.16
CA GLU A 9 -1.08 -10.54 4.16
C GLU A 9 -1.89 -11.68 3.57
N CYS A 10 -2.88 -11.37 2.72
CA CYS A 10 -3.68 -12.38 2.03
C CYS A 10 -2.82 -13.28 1.14
N VAL A 11 -1.99 -12.69 0.29
CA VAL A 11 -1.09 -13.43 -0.59
C VAL A 11 -0.08 -14.24 0.22
N ARG A 12 0.50 -13.65 1.27
CA ARG A 12 1.43 -14.36 2.16
C ARG A 12 0.78 -15.56 2.84
N TYR A 13 -0.45 -15.42 3.31
CA TYR A 13 -1.18 -16.53 3.91
C TYR A 13 -1.43 -17.66 2.92
N MET A 14 -1.79 -17.33 1.68
CA MET A 14 -2.15 -18.31 0.65
C MET A 14 -0.96 -18.98 -0.03
N THR A 15 0.15 -18.25 -0.16
CA THR A 15 1.33 -18.72 -0.94
C THR A 15 2.58 -18.94 -0.10
N GLY A 16 2.61 -18.45 1.14
CA GLY A 16 3.81 -18.41 1.98
C GLY A 16 4.78 -17.26 1.65
N LYS A 17 4.51 -16.48 0.60
CA LYS A 17 5.37 -15.41 0.08
C LYS A 17 4.66 -14.06 0.07
N PRO A 18 5.37 -12.92 0.22
CA PRO A 18 4.75 -11.60 0.06
C PRO A 18 4.30 -11.40 -1.40
N HIS A 19 3.35 -10.52 -1.62
CA HIS A 19 2.86 -10.23 -2.98
C HIS A 19 3.90 -9.56 -3.89
N THR A 20 5.00 -9.06 -3.33
CA THR A 20 6.17 -8.52 -4.03
C THR A 20 7.11 -9.62 -4.58
N ASP A 21 6.98 -10.86 -4.10
CA ASP A 21 7.74 -11.99 -4.65
C ASP A 21 7.26 -12.29 -6.08
N PRO A 22 8.19 -12.40 -7.07
CA PRO A 22 7.82 -12.64 -8.48
C PRO A 22 6.94 -13.87 -8.71
N GLU A 23 7.04 -14.90 -7.86
CA GLU A 23 6.21 -16.10 -7.97
C GLU A 23 4.80 -15.88 -7.38
N ALA A 24 4.65 -14.95 -6.44
CA ALA A 24 3.37 -14.65 -5.77
C ALA A 24 2.62 -13.46 -6.39
N THR A 25 3.32 -12.55 -7.08
CA THR A 25 2.71 -11.39 -7.75
C THR A 25 1.57 -11.77 -8.71
N PRO A 26 1.69 -12.81 -9.57
CA PRO A 26 0.59 -13.21 -10.45
C PRO A 26 -0.69 -13.55 -9.68
N PHE A 27 -0.57 -14.22 -8.53
CA PHE A 27 -1.72 -14.54 -7.68
C PHE A 27 -2.35 -13.27 -7.09
N ALA A 28 -1.55 -12.28 -6.67
CA ALA A 28 -2.07 -10.99 -6.22
C ALA A 28 -2.88 -10.29 -7.33
N ILE A 29 -2.40 -10.31 -8.56
CA ILE A 29 -3.09 -9.75 -9.73
C ILE A 29 -4.39 -10.50 -10.02
N GLU A 30 -4.42 -11.83 -9.89
CA GLU A 30 -5.64 -12.64 -10.06
C GLU A 30 -6.70 -12.27 -9.03
N ILE A 31 -6.32 -12.07 -7.75
CA ILE A 31 -7.25 -11.59 -6.71
C ILE A 31 -7.89 -10.27 -7.14
N MET A 32 -7.09 -9.30 -7.61
CA MET A 32 -7.58 -8.00 -8.03
C MET A 32 -8.51 -8.09 -9.24
N LYS A 33 -8.17 -8.91 -10.22
CA LYS A 33 -9.02 -9.18 -11.39
C LYS A 33 -10.34 -9.83 -10.97
N HIS A 34 -10.30 -10.78 -10.04
CA HIS A 34 -11.51 -11.42 -9.52
C HIS A 34 -12.43 -10.41 -8.82
N LEU A 35 -11.87 -9.53 -7.98
CA LEU A 35 -12.65 -8.47 -7.31
C LEU A 35 -13.30 -7.51 -8.32
N ASN A 36 -12.57 -7.12 -9.36
CA ASN A 36 -13.13 -6.29 -10.45
C ASN A 36 -14.25 -7.01 -11.20
N ALA A 37 -14.08 -8.31 -11.50
CA ALA A 37 -15.12 -9.11 -12.14
C ALA A 37 -16.40 -9.17 -11.29
N LYS A 38 -16.25 -9.31 -9.96
CA LYS A 38 -17.38 -9.25 -9.01
C LYS A 38 -18.06 -7.88 -8.99
N CYS A 39 -17.31 -6.80 -9.05
CA CYS A 39 -17.88 -5.45 -9.17
C CYS A 39 -18.69 -5.30 -10.46
N ALA A 40 -18.21 -5.84 -11.57
CA ALA A 40 -18.95 -5.83 -12.85
C ALA A 40 -20.23 -6.68 -12.81
N GLU A 41 -20.17 -7.88 -12.21
CA GLU A 41 -21.32 -8.76 -11.99
C GLU A 41 -22.40 -8.04 -11.14
N TRP A 42 -22.05 -7.44 -10.03
CA TRP A 42 -22.98 -6.72 -9.17
C TRP A 42 -23.58 -5.48 -9.86
N LYS A 43 -22.78 -4.77 -10.66
CA LYS A 43 -23.27 -3.67 -11.49
C LYS A 43 -24.34 -4.15 -12.47
N ALA A 44 -24.09 -5.26 -13.16
CA ALA A 44 -25.04 -5.83 -14.10
C ALA A 44 -26.34 -6.30 -13.42
N ALA A 45 -26.23 -6.91 -12.24
CA ALA A 45 -27.37 -7.45 -11.51
C ALA A 45 -28.25 -6.37 -10.83
N SER A 46 -27.66 -5.24 -10.41
CA SER A 46 -28.36 -4.23 -9.59
C SER A 46 -28.53 -2.87 -10.26
N ASN A 47 -27.92 -2.65 -11.43
CA ASN A 47 -27.79 -1.35 -12.08
C ASN A 47 -27.16 -0.24 -11.19
N ILE A 48 -26.34 -0.66 -10.22
CA ILE A 48 -25.58 0.24 -9.32
C ILE A 48 -24.11 0.19 -9.74
N ALA A 49 -23.47 1.35 -9.86
CA ALA A 49 -22.04 1.41 -10.16
C ALA A 49 -21.19 0.90 -8.98
N PHE A 50 -20.48 -0.19 -9.20
CA PHE A 50 -19.45 -0.71 -8.29
C PHE A 50 -18.08 -0.51 -8.91
N SER A 51 -17.10 -0.14 -8.10
CA SER A 51 -15.71 -0.08 -8.50
C SER A 51 -14.80 -0.47 -7.33
N LEU A 52 -13.69 -1.10 -7.65
CA LEU A 52 -12.68 -1.47 -6.67
C LEU A 52 -11.87 -0.23 -6.29
N TYR A 53 -11.65 -0.03 -4.99
CA TYR A 53 -11.01 1.15 -4.43
C TYR A 53 -9.88 0.77 -3.47
N GLY A 54 -8.66 1.18 -3.78
CA GLY A 54 -7.48 1.07 -2.91
C GLY A 54 -7.55 2.11 -1.79
N THR A 55 -8.38 1.84 -0.80
CA THR A 55 -8.72 2.77 0.28
C THR A 55 -7.54 3.03 1.21
N PRO A 56 -7.19 4.27 1.54
CA PRO A 56 -6.38 4.57 2.71
C PRO A 56 -7.18 4.24 3.97
N LEU A 57 -6.63 3.36 4.82
CA LEU A 57 -7.35 2.76 5.95
C LEU A 57 -6.60 2.92 7.28
N GLU A 58 -6.07 4.07 7.58
CA GLU A 58 -5.16 4.34 8.70
C GLU A 58 -5.60 3.69 10.03
N SER A 59 -6.65 4.18 10.66
CA SER A 59 -7.16 3.62 11.92
C SER A 59 -7.84 2.25 11.76
N THR A 60 -8.38 1.97 10.58
CA THR A 60 -9.11 0.72 10.30
C THR A 60 -8.17 -0.47 10.16
N THR A 61 -6.93 -0.26 9.70
CA THR A 61 -5.91 -1.32 9.62
C THR A 61 -5.60 -1.92 10.99
N TYR A 62 -5.50 -1.09 12.03
CA TYR A 62 -5.35 -1.53 13.41
C TYR A 62 -6.57 -2.36 13.89
N LYS A 63 -7.77 -1.86 13.63
CA LYS A 63 -9.01 -2.55 14.00
C LYS A 63 -9.11 -3.92 13.32
N PHE A 64 -8.80 -4.01 12.05
CA PHE A 64 -8.78 -5.28 11.32
C PHE A 64 -7.73 -6.24 11.87
N ALA A 65 -6.49 -5.79 12.11
CA ALA A 65 -5.45 -6.61 12.70
C ALA A 65 -5.90 -7.21 14.04
N LYS A 66 -6.48 -6.39 14.92
CA LYS A 66 -7.01 -6.83 16.22
C LYS A 66 -8.13 -7.87 16.07
N CYS A 67 -9.07 -7.63 15.15
CA CYS A 67 -10.18 -8.56 14.91
C CYS A 67 -9.70 -9.87 14.29
N LEU A 68 -8.77 -9.84 13.34
CA LEU A 68 -8.19 -11.03 12.72
C LEU A 68 -7.42 -11.86 13.75
N LYS A 69 -6.57 -11.21 14.57
CA LYS A 69 -5.83 -11.90 15.65
C LYS A 69 -6.77 -12.53 16.66
N LYS A 70 -7.85 -11.84 17.05
CA LYS A 70 -8.87 -12.40 17.96
C LYS A 70 -9.60 -13.61 17.36
N ARG A 71 -9.88 -13.60 16.06
CA ARG A 71 -10.66 -14.63 15.38
C ARG A 71 -9.83 -15.84 14.96
N PHE A 72 -8.61 -15.64 14.51
CA PHE A 72 -7.78 -16.65 13.87
C PHE A 72 -6.48 -16.96 14.62
N GLY A 73 -6.22 -16.26 15.72
CA GLY A 73 -4.97 -16.38 16.47
C GLY A 73 -3.81 -15.61 15.82
N GLU A 74 -2.63 -15.86 16.34
CA GLU A 74 -1.40 -15.26 15.81
C GLU A 74 -0.82 -16.12 14.70
N ILE A 75 -0.74 -15.57 13.50
CA ILE A 75 -0.17 -16.20 12.30
C ILE A 75 1.01 -15.33 11.87
N LYS A 76 2.22 -15.91 11.87
CA LYS A 76 3.46 -15.22 11.55
C LYS A 76 3.43 -14.55 10.18
N GLY A 77 3.73 -13.26 10.13
CA GLY A 77 3.73 -12.43 8.92
C GLY A 77 2.35 -12.05 8.40
N VAL A 78 1.27 -12.43 9.11
CA VAL A 78 -0.12 -12.16 8.72
C VAL A 78 -0.87 -11.42 9.83
N THR A 79 -1.02 -12.03 11.02
CA THR A 79 -1.78 -11.45 12.14
C THR A 79 -0.92 -11.16 13.37
N ASP A 80 0.39 -11.29 13.27
CA ASP A 80 1.37 -11.07 14.34
C ASP A 80 1.68 -9.59 14.61
N LYS A 81 1.14 -8.69 13.80
CA LYS A 81 1.31 -7.24 13.91
C LYS A 81 0.04 -6.56 14.41
N ASN A 82 0.19 -5.31 14.82
CA ASN A 82 -0.93 -4.46 15.26
C ASN A 82 -1.61 -3.69 14.11
N TYR A 83 -1.24 -3.98 12.88
CA TYR A 83 -1.81 -3.40 11.67
C TYR A 83 -1.80 -4.44 10.54
N ILE A 84 -2.60 -4.23 9.53
CA ILE A 84 -2.50 -4.90 8.22
C ILE A 84 -2.04 -3.87 7.19
N THR A 85 -1.39 -4.34 6.14
CA THR A 85 -0.93 -3.46 5.05
C THR A 85 -2.13 -2.80 4.37
N ASN A 86 -2.00 -1.51 4.10
CA ASN A 86 -3.04 -0.76 3.40
C ASN A 86 -3.16 -1.23 1.95
N SER A 87 -4.38 -1.44 1.48
CA SER A 87 -4.69 -1.86 0.10
C SER A 87 -3.66 -2.83 -0.54
N TYR A 88 -2.97 -2.41 -1.61
CA TYR A 88 -1.96 -3.15 -2.36
C TYR A 88 -0.51 -2.78 -2.01
N HIS A 89 -0.31 -1.90 -1.05
CA HIS A 89 1.01 -1.31 -0.79
C HIS A 89 2.06 -2.35 -0.45
N VAL A 90 3.30 -2.06 -0.85
CA VAL A 90 4.48 -2.79 -0.39
C VAL A 90 4.56 -2.66 1.13
N HIS A 91 4.81 -3.78 1.80
CA HIS A 91 4.88 -3.80 3.25
C HIS A 91 6.03 -2.91 3.76
N VAL A 92 5.79 -2.12 4.80
CA VAL A 92 6.74 -1.11 5.31
C VAL A 92 8.10 -1.65 5.74
N THR A 93 8.19 -2.95 6.04
CA THR A 93 9.47 -3.59 6.38
C THR A 93 10.28 -4.06 5.17
N GLU A 94 9.69 -4.00 3.97
CA GLU A 94 10.41 -4.37 2.75
C GLU A 94 11.29 -3.20 2.30
N GLN A 95 12.57 -3.48 2.15
CA GLN A 95 13.53 -2.50 1.64
C GLN A 95 13.40 -2.43 0.11
N MET A 96 12.72 -1.41 -0.37
CA MET A 96 12.51 -1.17 -1.79
C MET A 96 12.73 0.32 -2.09
N ASP A 97 13.50 0.62 -3.12
CA ASP A 97 13.68 2.01 -3.56
C ASP A 97 12.39 2.59 -4.16
N ALA A 98 12.31 3.91 -4.22
CA ALA A 98 11.12 4.62 -4.66
C ALA A 98 10.66 4.23 -6.08
N PHE A 99 11.60 4.06 -7.01
CA PHE A 99 11.28 3.72 -8.39
C PHE A 99 10.73 2.31 -8.52
N SER A 100 11.40 1.35 -7.89
CA SER A 100 10.94 -0.05 -7.84
C SER A 100 9.58 -0.19 -7.18
N LYS A 101 9.35 0.52 -6.07
CA LYS A 101 8.07 0.54 -5.37
C LYS A 101 6.95 1.08 -6.24
N LEU A 102 7.15 2.24 -6.85
CA LEU A 102 6.15 2.86 -7.73
C LEU A 102 5.86 1.99 -8.96
N SER A 103 6.90 1.42 -9.58
CA SER A 103 6.73 0.50 -10.71
C SER A 103 5.97 -0.78 -10.32
N PHE A 104 6.23 -1.31 -9.13
CA PHE A 104 5.50 -2.47 -8.62
C PHE A 104 4.02 -2.12 -8.34
N GLU A 105 3.77 -1.00 -7.66
CA GLU A 105 2.42 -0.60 -7.24
C GLU A 105 1.55 -0.12 -8.41
N SER A 106 2.15 0.37 -9.51
CA SER A 106 1.41 0.86 -10.68
C SER A 106 0.42 -0.15 -11.25
N GLN A 107 0.82 -1.42 -11.34
CA GLN A 107 -0.02 -2.51 -11.85
C GLN A 107 -1.30 -2.74 -11.02
N PHE A 108 -1.27 -2.39 -9.74
CA PHE A 108 -2.43 -2.50 -8.85
C PHE A 108 -3.31 -1.25 -8.90
N GLN A 109 -2.74 -0.08 -9.18
CA GLN A 109 -3.53 1.14 -9.41
C GLN A 109 -4.44 0.98 -10.62
N GLU A 110 -3.95 0.43 -11.72
CA GLU A 110 -4.74 0.12 -12.91
C GLU A 110 -5.93 -0.81 -12.60
N LEU A 111 -5.74 -1.71 -11.64
CA LEU A 111 -6.77 -2.64 -11.16
C LEU A 111 -7.67 -2.06 -10.05
N SER A 112 -7.51 -0.79 -9.73
CA SER A 112 -8.29 -0.07 -8.71
C SER A 112 -9.03 1.13 -9.32
N PRO A 113 -9.97 0.92 -10.24
CA PRO A 113 -10.62 1.99 -11.02
C PRO A 113 -11.46 2.94 -10.16
N GLY A 114 -11.78 2.58 -8.93
CA GLY A 114 -12.47 3.43 -7.96
C GLY A 114 -11.58 4.49 -7.31
N GLY A 115 -10.29 4.43 -7.55
CA GLY A 115 -9.25 5.28 -7.01
C GLY A 115 -8.22 4.52 -6.19
N ALA A 116 -6.99 5.01 -6.20
CA ALA A 116 -5.88 4.50 -5.42
C ALA A 116 -4.79 5.57 -5.35
N VAL A 117 -3.98 5.53 -4.31
CA VAL A 117 -2.82 6.41 -4.14
C VAL A 117 -1.63 5.58 -3.68
N SER A 118 -0.45 5.85 -4.21
CA SER A 118 0.80 5.27 -3.76
C SER A 118 1.61 6.29 -2.99
N TYR A 119 2.16 5.89 -1.85
CA TYR A 119 2.97 6.74 -0.99
C TYR A 119 4.44 6.40 -1.14
N VAL A 120 5.27 7.41 -1.33
CA VAL A 120 6.72 7.26 -1.37
C VAL A 120 7.35 8.21 -0.36
N GLU A 121 8.14 7.64 0.54
CA GLU A 121 9.00 8.43 1.42
C GLU A 121 10.32 8.73 0.71
N VAL A 122 10.66 10.01 0.66
CA VAL A 122 11.90 10.49 0.05
C VAL A 122 12.69 11.30 1.09
N PRO A 123 14.03 11.31 0.99
CA PRO A 123 14.83 12.21 1.82
C PRO A 123 14.51 13.67 1.45
N ASN A 124 14.96 14.61 2.28
CA ASN A 124 14.88 16.01 1.91
C ASN A 124 15.67 16.25 0.61
N MET A 125 14.96 16.60 -0.46
CA MET A 125 15.52 16.81 -1.80
C MET A 125 15.55 18.31 -2.20
N GLU A 126 15.39 19.22 -1.24
CA GLU A 126 15.34 20.65 -1.49
C GLU A 126 16.54 21.17 -2.32
N ASN A 127 17.71 20.58 -2.07
CA ASN A 127 18.95 20.93 -2.78
C ASN A 127 19.29 19.97 -3.95
N ASN A 128 18.37 19.08 -4.33
CA ASN A 128 18.58 18.12 -5.42
C ASN A 128 17.39 18.08 -6.39
N ILE A 129 17.16 19.23 -7.03
CA ILE A 129 16.07 19.37 -8.00
C ILE A 129 16.14 18.36 -9.17
N PRO A 130 17.32 17.99 -9.72
CA PRO A 130 17.39 16.95 -10.75
C PRO A 130 16.83 15.60 -10.29
N ALA A 131 17.05 15.20 -9.04
CA ALA A 131 16.49 13.96 -8.50
C ALA A 131 14.96 14.05 -8.38
N VAL A 132 14.43 15.20 -7.92
CA VAL A 132 12.98 15.46 -7.88
C VAL A 132 12.37 15.32 -9.27
N MET A 133 12.98 15.97 -10.27
CA MET A 133 12.48 15.92 -11.66
C MET A 133 12.51 14.52 -12.24
N THR A 134 13.54 13.73 -11.92
CA THR A 134 13.63 12.34 -12.34
C THR A 134 12.51 11.48 -11.73
N LEU A 135 12.23 11.67 -10.44
CA LEU A 135 11.15 10.97 -9.75
C LEU A 135 9.77 11.39 -10.28
N LEU A 136 9.55 12.69 -10.49
CA LEU A 136 8.29 13.17 -11.06
C LEU A 136 8.06 12.64 -12.48
N LYS A 137 9.11 12.56 -13.30
CA LYS A 137 9.03 11.95 -14.63
C LYS A 137 8.63 10.48 -14.53
N HIS A 138 9.25 9.73 -13.63
CA HIS A 138 8.90 8.31 -13.41
C HIS A 138 7.45 8.15 -12.96
N ILE A 139 6.96 9.00 -12.04
CA ILE A 139 5.56 9.02 -11.61
C ILE A 139 4.66 9.28 -12.81
N TYR A 140 4.93 10.31 -13.58
CA TYR A 140 4.12 10.67 -14.75
C TYR A 140 4.02 9.54 -15.80
N GLU A 141 5.10 8.79 -15.98
CA GLU A 141 5.16 7.72 -16.98
C GLU A 141 4.55 6.39 -16.49
N ASN A 142 4.47 6.15 -15.17
CA ASN A 142 4.19 4.82 -14.64
C ASN A 142 3.01 4.75 -13.66
N ILE A 143 2.61 5.84 -13.03
CA ILE A 143 1.63 5.78 -11.94
C ILE A 143 0.58 6.87 -12.06
N MET A 144 -0.66 6.55 -11.72
CA MET A 144 -1.77 7.50 -11.89
C MET A 144 -1.84 8.53 -10.78
N TYR A 145 -1.54 8.12 -9.53
CA TYR A 145 -1.57 9.00 -8.39
C TYR A 145 -0.54 8.60 -7.33
N ALA A 146 0.35 9.49 -6.99
CA ALA A 146 1.37 9.30 -5.97
C ALA A 146 1.45 10.51 -5.03
N GLU A 147 1.77 10.24 -3.78
CA GLU A 147 2.09 11.22 -2.75
C GLU A 147 3.55 11.05 -2.32
N LEU A 148 4.30 12.14 -2.35
CA LEU A 148 5.69 12.19 -1.91
C LEU A 148 5.74 12.77 -0.50
N ASN A 149 6.20 11.97 0.46
CA ASN A 149 6.40 12.38 1.83
C ASN A 149 7.89 12.52 2.14
N THR A 150 8.26 13.59 2.80
CA THR A 150 9.61 13.75 3.34
C THR A 150 9.62 13.33 4.80
N LYS A 151 10.63 12.56 5.22
CA LYS A 151 10.87 12.28 6.63
C LYS A 151 11.43 13.54 7.30
N SER A 152 10.55 14.42 7.71
CA SER A 152 10.91 15.68 8.36
C SER A 152 10.03 15.88 9.59
N ASP A 153 10.44 15.23 10.68
CA ASP A 153 9.83 15.47 11.98
C ASP A 153 10.32 16.78 12.57
N CYS A 154 9.44 17.49 13.25
CA CYS A 154 9.82 18.68 14.00
C CYS A 154 9.51 18.47 15.48
N CYS A 155 10.55 18.54 16.33
CA CYS A 155 10.37 18.51 17.76
C CYS A 155 9.82 19.86 18.23
N GLN A 156 8.58 19.89 18.69
CA GLN A 156 7.94 21.12 19.19
C GLN A 156 8.60 21.71 20.44
N LYS A 157 9.41 20.91 21.15
CA LYS A 157 10.07 21.37 22.38
C LYS A 157 11.43 22.02 22.12
N CYS A 158 12.24 21.49 21.19
CA CYS A 158 13.59 21.99 20.95
C CYS A 158 13.81 22.54 19.54
N GLY A 159 12.81 22.48 18.65
CA GLY A 159 12.90 22.97 17.27
C GLY A 159 13.75 22.08 16.34
N TYR A 160 14.20 20.90 16.80
CA TYR A 160 14.92 19.97 15.92
C TYR A 160 14.05 19.59 14.73
N THR A 161 14.61 19.68 13.53
CA THR A 161 13.95 19.23 12.30
C THR A 161 14.80 18.12 11.68
N GLY A 162 14.21 16.96 11.46
CA GLY A 162 14.87 15.78 10.90
C GLY A 162 14.14 14.50 11.28
N GLU A 163 14.71 13.35 10.98
CA GLU A 163 14.14 12.06 11.36
C GLU A 163 14.31 11.83 12.88
N ILE A 164 13.20 11.73 13.60
CA ILE A 164 13.19 11.41 15.03
C ILE A 164 13.08 9.90 15.19
N GLN A 165 14.13 9.27 15.72
CA GLN A 165 14.13 7.84 16.00
C GLN A 165 13.59 7.58 17.40
N ILE A 166 12.65 6.63 17.49
CA ILE A 166 12.19 6.13 18.79
C ILE A 166 13.21 5.09 19.25
N VAL A 167 13.98 5.43 20.28
CA VAL A 167 14.86 4.48 20.97
C VAL A 167 14.03 3.83 22.07
N THR A 168 13.75 2.54 21.93
CA THR A 168 13.17 1.72 23.00
C THR A 168 14.33 1.20 23.85
N ASP A 169 14.36 1.59 25.15
CA ASP A 169 15.29 1.02 26.15
C ASP A 169 14.99 -0.47 26.41
#